data_0ab08cb3e6f1f9a75cc6b43916cffc4b
#
_entry.id   0ab08cb3e6f1f9a75cc6b43916cffc4b
#
_cell.length_a   1.000
_cell.length_b   1.000
_cell.length_c   1.000
_cell.angle_alpha   90.00
_cell.angle_beta   90.00
_cell.angle_gamma   90.00
#
_symmetry.space_group_name_H-M   'P 1'
#
loop_
_entity.id
_entity.type
_entity.pdbx_description
1 polymer ?
#
loop_
_entity_poly.entity_id
_entity_poly.type
_entity_poly.pdbx_seq_one_letter_code
_entity_poly.pdbx_strand_id
1 'polypeptide(L)'
;MKVLILTVGTTREPLEVALAEHAPQGVVFLASQASHPVAAELVRDYGGSFRHHTLLLEDAESLMEAYQKALLALRKALEWEATAIVADLTGGTKPMAAGLVLALTGRGVVFSYVGGEARDPGTGRVLAGKERLRLLEDPTARLGLKEWAGFTRAWNALNLGMALAELESLLRRDLSPSEARFYGAMKGVVEGLMEWDRFRHREAWARLSVHLPLALAVAEAWGHGAKVRVLKGLEALLPHLKGIVEAGPKPTFLLLQDLLANAERRAALGRFDDALARLY
;
A
#
# COMPACT_ATOMS: atom_id res chain seq x y z
N MET A 1 10.41 23.32 0.81
CA MET A 1 10.92 23.35 2.22
C MET A 1 10.71 22.01 2.89
N LYS A 2 11.52 21.66 3.93
CA LYS A 2 11.30 20.46 4.77
C LYS A 2 10.33 20.79 5.90
N VAL A 3 9.25 20.02 6.02
CA VAL A 3 8.23 20.18 7.07
C VAL A 3 8.19 18.94 7.96
N LEU A 4 8.19 19.15 9.28
CA LEU A 4 8.01 18.12 10.29
C LEU A 4 6.58 18.19 10.83
N ILE A 5 5.86 17.08 10.80
CA ILE A 5 4.58 16.90 11.48
C ILE A 5 4.87 16.10 12.75
N LEU A 6 4.57 16.66 13.92
CA LEU A 6 5.02 16.17 15.20
C LEU A 6 3.85 15.95 16.16
N THR A 7 3.64 14.72 16.62
CA THR A 7 2.71 14.47 17.74
C THR A 7 3.36 14.90 19.05
N VAL A 8 2.62 15.65 19.86
CA VAL A 8 3.15 16.26 21.08
C VAL A 8 2.65 15.52 22.31
N GLY A 9 3.59 15.00 23.09
CA GLY A 9 3.36 14.44 24.42
C GLY A 9 3.66 15.43 25.52
N THR A 10 3.64 14.96 26.76
CA THR A 10 3.97 15.76 27.96
C THR A 10 5.48 15.83 28.25
N THR A 11 6.29 15.03 27.55
CA THR A 11 7.75 14.99 27.69
C THR A 11 8.38 15.77 26.55
N ARG A 12 9.23 16.73 26.86
CA ARG A 12 9.79 17.70 25.92
C ARG A 12 11.05 17.18 25.20
N GLU A 13 11.93 16.53 25.91
CA GLU A 13 13.29 16.18 25.49
C GLU A 13 13.30 15.36 24.16
N PRO A 14 12.48 14.33 23.96
CA PRO A 14 12.46 13.61 22.68
C PRO A 14 12.01 14.47 21.51
N LEU A 15 11.15 15.47 21.74
CA LEU A 15 10.68 16.38 20.70
C LEU A 15 11.78 17.36 20.29
N GLU A 16 12.61 17.79 21.23
CA GLU A 16 13.80 18.62 20.96
C GLU A 16 14.82 17.85 20.12
N VAL A 17 15.05 16.58 20.43
CA VAL A 17 15.90 15.71 19.59
C VAL A 17 15.35 15.62 18.17
N ALA A 18 14.05 15.41 18.00
CA ALA A 18 13.43 15.38 16.67
C ALA A 18 13.59 16.70 15.91
N LEU A 19 13.41 17.85 16.58
CA LEU A 19 13.61 19.16 15.97
C LEU A 19 15.07 19.40 15.57
N ALA A 20 16.02 19.05 16.44
CA ALA A 20 17.44 19.22 16.19
C ALA A 20 17.93 18.34 15.02
N GLU A 21 17.59 17.06 15.03
CA GLU A 21 18.04 16.09 14.02
C GLU A 21 17.40 16.33 12.65
N HIS A 22 16.12 16.70 12.63
CA HIS A 22 15.44 16.98 11.36
C HIS A 22 15.76 18.38 10.82
N ALA A 23 16.10 19.35 11.67
CA ALA A 23 16.31 20.74 11.29
C ALA A 23 15.25 21.26 10.31
N PRO A 24 13.94 21.20 10.65
CA PRO A 24 12.86 21.53 9.74
C PRO A 24 12.76 23.04 9.51
N GLN A 25 12.26 23.44 8.32
CA GLN A 25 11.92 24.84 8.01
C GLN A 25 10.45 25.15 8.36
N GLY A 26 9.66 24.12 8.61
CA GLY A 26 8.28 24.24 9.07
C GLY A 26 7.92 23.10 10.01
N VAL A 27 7.10 23.38 11.03
CA VAL A 27 6.62 22.38 11.99
C VAL A 27 5.11 22.49 12.14
N VAL A 28 4.41 21.37 12.00
CA VAL A 28 2.99 21.28 12.37
C VAL A 28 2.88 20.38 13.61
N PHE A 29 2.48 20.98 14.71
CA PHE A 29 2.27 20.27 15.96
C PHE A 29 0.85 19.71 16.03
N LEU A 30 0.73 18.43 16.42
CA LEU A 30 -0.52 17.78 16.81
C LEU A 30 -0.49 17.62 18.32
N ALA A 31 -1.26 18.42 19.04
CA ALA A 31 -1.23 18.48 20.49
C ALA A 31 -2.63 18.29 21.10
N SER A 32 -2.72 17.65 22.25
CA SER A 32 -3.92 17.66 23.09
C SER A 32 -3.94 18.92 23.97
N GLN A 33 -5.05 19.17 24.66
CA GLN A 33 -5.12 20.24 25.67
C GLN A 33 -4.01 20.10 26.72
N ALA A 34 -3.73 18.86 27.16
CA ALA A 34 -2.70 18.58 28.17
C ALA A 34 -1.26 18.80 27.65
N SER A 35 -1.00 18.57 26.37
CA SER A 35 0.33 18.70 25.77
C SER A 35 0.54 20.02 25.01
N HIS A 36 -0.50 20.82 24.83
CA HIS A 36 -0.39 22.15 24.20
C HIS A 36 0.64 23.06 24.84
N PRO A 37 0.79 23.13 26.20
CA PRO A 37 1.84 23.93 26.83
C PRO A 37 3.25 23.55 26.35
N VAL A 38 3.51 22.25 26.14
CA VAL A 38 4.82 21.79 25.65
C VAL A 38 5.05 22.28 24.21
N ALA A 39 4.04 22.21 23.34
CA ALA A 39 4.15 22.76 21.99
C ALA A 39 4.41 24.28 22.02
N ALA A 40 3.73 25.03 22.90
CA ALA A 40 3.93 26.47 23.05
C ALA A 40 5.35 26.82 23.55
N GLU A 41 5.89 26.04 24.46
CA GLU A 41 7.28 26.19 24.93
C GLU A 41 8.29 25.94 23.81
N LEU A 42 8.12 24.86 23.02
CA LEU A 42 8.98 24.59 21.88
C LEU A 42 8.93 25.73 20.84
N VAL A 43 7.74 26.27 20.57
CA VAL A 43 7.59 27.45 19.70
C VAL A 43 8.28 28.68 20.28
N ARG A 44 8.17 28.94 21.58
CA ARG A 44 8.84 30.08 22.22
C ARG A 44 10.37 29.97 22.11
N ASP A 45 10.91 28.78 22.31
CA ASP A 45 12.36 28.59 22.40
C ASP A 45 13.02 28.39 21.03
N TYR A 46 12.32 27.79 20.07
CA TYR A 46 12.84 27.45 18.75
C TYR A 46 12.07 28.06 17.55
N GLY A 47 10.92 28.71 17.78
CA GLY A 47 10.02 29.19 16.73
C GLY A 47 10.60 30.27 15.80
N GLY A 48 11.72 30.90 16.20
CA GLY A 48 12.50 31.77 15.30
C GLY A 48 13.21 31.04 14.16
N SER A 49 13.37 29.70 14.27
CA SER A 49 14.11 28.86 13.32
C SER A 49 13.22 28.18 12.29
N PHE A 50 11.89 28.14 12.49
CA PHE A 50 10.95 27.47 11.61
C PHE A 50 9.56 28.13 11.59
N ARG A 51 8.87 28.01 10.49
CA ARG A 51 7.43 28.33 10.42
C ARG A 51 6.63 27.28 11.19
N HIS A 52 5.63 27.67 11.97
CA HIS A 52 4.87 26.73 12.80
C HIS A 52 3.35 26.87 12.68
N HIS A 53 2.66 25.79 13.00
CA HIS A 53 1.20 25.72 13.15
C HIS A 53 0.86 24.63 14.18
N THR A 54 -0.12 24.89 15.03
CA THR A 54 -0.58 23.91 16.02
C THR A 54 -2.02 23.52 15.76
N LEU A 55 -2.28 22.24 15.67
CA LEU A 55 -3.60 21.62 15.57
C LEU A 55 -3.92 20.95 16.91
N LEU A 56 -4.99 21.41 17.55
CA LEU A 56 -5.43 20.87 18.83
C LEU A 56 -6.41 19.71 18.61
N LEU A 57 -6.21 18.64 19.37
CA LEU A 57 -7.15 17.54 19.53
C LEU A 57 -7.98 17.80 20.79
N GLU A 58 -9.29 17.67 20.66
CA GLU A 58 -10.23 17.71 21.79
C GLU A 58 -10.15 16.44 22.62
N ASP A 59 -10.03 15.29 21.93
CA ASP A 59 -9.85 13.98 22.54
C ASP A 59 -8.58 13.29 22.02
N ALA A 60 -7.54 13.26 22.84
CA ALA A 60 -6.26 12.62 22.52
C ALA A 60 -6.35 11.08 22.41
N GLU A 61 -7.42 10.47 22.89
CA GLU A 61 -7.69 9.03 22.77
C GLU A 61 -8.55 8.68 21.53
N SER A 62 -9.03 9.69 20.82
CA SER A 62 -9.79 9.49 19.57
C SER A 62 -8.87 9.24 18.37
N LEU A 63 -8.83 7.98 17.91
CA LEU A 63 -8.13 7.60 16.68
C LEU A 63 -8.66 8.37 15.46
N MET A 64 -9.99 8.57 15.39
CA MET A 64 -10.62 9.25 14.25
C MET A 64 -10.23 10.74 14.22
N GLU A 65 -10.23 11.41 15.37
CA GLU A 65 -9.81 12.82 15.42
C GLU A 65 -8.34 12.97 15.07
N ALA A 66 -7.48 12.11 15.62
CA ALA A 66 -6.05 12.08 15.30
C ALA A 66 -5.80 11.90 13.81
N TYR A 67 -6.53 10.98 13.15
CA TYR A 67 -6.49 10.79 11.71
C TYR A 67 -6.88 12.06 10.94
N GLN A 68 -7.99 12.70 11.31
CA GLN A 68 -8.48 13.92 10.65
C GLN A 68 -7.50 15.08 10.81
N LYS A 69 -6.96 15.28 12.03
CA LYS A 69 -5.96 16.34 12.31
C LYS A 69 -4.65 16.07 11.56
N ALA A 70 -4.25 14.82 11.41
CA ALA A 70 -3.07 14.46 10.61
C ALA A 70 -3.26 14.78 9.11
N LEU A 71 -4.45 14.58 8.54
CA LEU A 71 -4.76 15.03 7.18
C LEU A 71 -4.72 16.55 7.04
N LEU A 72 -5.19 17.30 8.06
CA LEU A 72 -5.09 18.75 8.07
C LEU A 72 -3.63 19.22 8.19
N ALA A 73 -2.81 18.51 8.96
CA ALA A 73 -1.37 18.78 9.06
C ALA A 73 -0.66 18.58 7.72
N LEU A 74 -0.99 17.50 7.00
CA LEU A 74 -0.47 17.27 5.66
C LEU A 74 -0.87 18.40 4.69
N ARG A 75 -2.15 18.79 4.71
CA ARG A 75 -2.63 19.92 3.89
C ARG A 75 -1.86 21.19 4.21
N LYS A 76 -1.63 21.48 5.50
CA LYS A 76 -0.86 22.66 5.93
C LYS A 76 0.58 22.61 5.45
N ALA A 77 1.22 21.43 5.48
CA ALA A 77 2.57 21.25 4.92
C ALA A 77 2.60 21.51 3.41
N LEU A 78 1.60 21.02 2.67
CA LEU A 78 1.49 21.25 1.22
C LEU A 78 1.21 22.73 0.88
N GLU A 79 0.38 23.42 1.68
CA GLU A 79 0.15 24.87 1.55
C GLU A 79 1.45 25.68 1.76
N TRP A 80 2.40 25.13 2.49
CA TRP A 80 3.73 25.71 2.68
C TRP A 80 4.74 25.30 1.60
N GLU A 81 4.27 24.63 0.53
CA GLU A 81 5.09 24.14 -0.57
C GLU A 81 6.22 23.21 -0.08
N ALA A 82 5.86 22.29 0.84
CA ALA A 82 6.80 21.30 1.34
C ALA A 82 7.33 20.41 0.22
N THR A 83 8.64 20.32 0.09
CA THR A 83 9.33 19.40 -0.84
C THR A 83 9.74 18.09 -0.16
N ALA A 84 9.79 18.09 1.18
CA ALA A 84 10.00 16.92 2.01
C ALA A 84 9.14 17.02 3.27
N ILE A 85 8.42 15.97 3.60
CA ILE A 85 7.56 15.89 4.78
C ILE A 85 8.00 14.70 5.62
N VAL A 86 8.25 14.97 6.90
CA VAL A 86 8.55 13.95 7.90
C VAL A 86 7.43 13.95 8.94
N ALA A 87 6.98 12.78 9.36
CA ALA A 87 6.01 12.60 10.44
C ALA A 87 6.69 11.88 11.61
N ASP A 88 6.83 12.56 12.73
CA ASP A 88 7.44 12.00 13.92
C ASP A 88 6.39 11.49 14.91
N LEU A 89 6.58 10.23 15.33
CA LEU A 89 5.66 9.45 16.14
C LEU A 89 6.03 9.43 17.63
N THR A 90 7.00 10.22 18.03
CA THR A 90 7.64 10.11 19.35
C THR A 90 6.71 10.54 20.48
N GLY A 91 6.01 11.64 20.31
CA GLY A 91 5.14 12.22 21.32
C GLY A 91 3.68 11.80 21.21
N GLY A 92 2.85 12.33 22.10
CA GLY A 92 1.41 12.11 22.11
C GLY A 92 0.98 10.74 22.64
N THR A 93 -0.32 10.47 22.53
CA THR A 93 -0.90 9.18 22.91
C THR A 93 -0.73 8.14 21.79
N LYS A 94 -0.94 6.87 22.11
CA LYS A 94 -0.94 5.81 21.09
C LYS A 94 -1.97 6.04 19.98
N PRO A 95 -3.22 6.45 20.27
CA PRO A 95 -4.17 6.83 19.22
C PRO A 95 -3.70 7.98 18.33
N MET A 96 -3.02 9.00 18.90
CA MET A 96 -2.44 10.10 18.11
C MET A 96 -1.40 9.60 17.12
N ALA A 97 -0.44 8.78 17.58
CA ALA A 97 0.59 8.20 16.71
C ALA A 97 -0.01 7.26 15.66
N ALA A 98 -0.97 6.42 16.06
CA ALA A 98 -1.67 5.51 15.12
C ALA A 98 -2.45 6.29 14.05
N GLY A 99 -3.20 7.33 14.45
CA GLY A 99 -3.94 8.20 13.53
C GLY A 99 -3.02 8.91 12.53
N LEU A 100 -1.86 9.40 13.00
CA LEU A 100 -0.84 10.01 12.14
C LEU A 100 -0.32 9.03 11.10
N VAL A 101 0.04 7.81 11.50
CA VAL A 101 0.51 6.76 10.57
C VAL A 101 -0.57 6.42 9.56
N LEU A 102 -1.79 6.11 10.01
CA LEU A 102 -2.89 5.73 9.13
C LEU A 102 -3.23 6.83 8.10
N ALA A 103 -3.16 8.10 8.52
CA ALA A 103 -3.44 9.23 7.64
C ALA A 103 -2.36 9.45 6.58
N LEU A 104 -1.09 9.23 6.92
CA LEU A 104 0.03 9.66 6.09
C LEU A 104 0.72 8.53 5.32
N THR A 105 0.43 7.27 5.65
CA THR A 105 0.93 6.09 4.97
C THR A 105 0.59 6.11 3.47
N GLY A 106 1.58 5.81 2.62
CA GLY A 106 1.42 5.78 1.16
C GLY A 106 1.33 7.17 0.49
N ARG A 107 1.64 8.26 1.22
CA ARG A 107 1.57 9.65 0.73
C ARG A 107 2.93 10.32 0.50
N GLY A 108 4.01 9.54 0.47
CA GLY A 108 5.37 10.05 0.26
C GLY A 108 5.94 10.78 1.49
N VAL A 109 5.40 10.51 2.67
CA VAL A 109 5.88 11.04 3.95
C VAL A 109 6.88 10.04 4.55
N VAL A 110 7.99 10.55 5.07
CA VAL A 110 8.96 9.75 5.82
C VAL A 110 8.53 9.72 7.28
N PHE A 111 8.49 8.55 7.90
CA PHE A 111 8.20 8.43 9.32
C PHE A 111 9.48 8.45 10.15
N SER A 112 9.42 9.00 11.36
CA SER A 112 10.50 8.97 12.31
C SER A 112 10.02 8.71 13.74
N TYR A 113 10.95 8.30 14.59
CA TYR A 113 10.70 8.03 15.97
C TYR A 113 12.00 8.25 16.78
N VAL A 114 11.92 8.98 17.86
CA VAL A 114 13.01 9.11 18.83
C VAL A 114 12.87 8.02 19.88
N GLY A 115 13.68 7.00 19.76
CA GLY A 115 13.79 5.91 20.73
C GLY A 115 15.01 6.05 21.61
N GLY A 116 15.20 5.13 22.54
CA GLY A 116 16.39 5.08 23.39
C GLY A 116 17.17 3.80 23.25
N GLU A 117 18.50 3.90 23.37
CA GLU A 117 19.39 2.75 23.44
C GLU A 117 19.34 2.08 24.83
N ALA A 118 19.03 2.86 25.87
CA ALA A 118 18.88 2.38 27.23
C ALA A 118 17.62 2.96 27.88
N ARG A 119 16.95 2.14 28.68
CA ARG A 119 15.75 2.49 29.40
C ARG A 119 15.94 2.27 30.89
N ASP A 120 15.32 3.10 31.68
CA ASP A 120 15.20 2.91 33.13
C ASP A 120 14.38 1.64 33.42
N PRO A 121 14.92 0.64 34.15
CA PRO A 121 14.23 -0.62 34.39
C PRO A 121 12.91 -0.50 35.18
N GLY A 122 12.78 0.54 36.02
CA GLY A 122 11.60 0.75 36.85
C GLY A 122 10.47 1.50 36.13
N THR A 123 10.82 2.49 35.31
CA THR A 123 9.85 3.37 34.64
C THR A 123 9.66 3.07 33.14
N GLY A 124 10.57 2.30 32.52
CA GLY A 124 10.60 2.04 31.09
C GLY A 124 10.93 3.28 30.24
N ARG A 125 11.22 4.44 30.85
CA ARG A 125 11.58 5.67 30.15
C ARG A 125 12.99 5.59 29.59
N VAL A 126 13.23 6.25 28.47
CA VAL A 126 14.56 6.40 27.90
C VAL A 126 15.44 7.19 28.88
N LEU A 127 16.66 6.74 29.09
CA LEU A 127 17.63 7.47 29.90
C LEU A 127 18.08 8.72 29.15
N ALA A 128 18.15 9.86 29.86
CA ALA A 128 18.56 11.14 29.29
C ALA A 128 19.92 11.06 28.58
N GLY A 129 20.02 11.60 27.35
CA GLY A 129 21.23 11.55 26.53
C GLY A 129 21.45 10.19 25.80
N LYS A 130 20.48 9.28 25.89
CA LYS A 130 20.47 7.99 25.16
C LYS A 130 19.40 7.95 24.09
N GLU A 131 18.78 9.09 23.81
CA GLU A 131 17.81 9.25 22.74
C GLU A 131 18.50 9.09 21.38
N ARG A 132 17.84 8.42 20.44
CA ARG A 132 18.29 8.23 19.05
C ARG A 132 17.12 8.35 18.11
N LEU A 133 17.25 9.21 17.13
CA LEU A 133 16.31 9.29 16.02
C LEU A 133 16.45 8.04 15.12
N ARG A 134 15.32 7.47 14.76
CA ARG A 134 15.22 6.39 13.78
C ARG A 134 14.25 6.78 12.69
N LEU A 135 14.66 6.61 11.44
CA LEU A 135 13.74 6.66 10.33
C LEU A 135 13.01 5.31 10.23
N LEU A 136 11.71 5.37 10.01
CA LEU A 136 10.86 4.21 9.89
C LEU A 136 10.43 4.05 8.43
N GLU A 137 10.55 2.85 7.92
CA GLU A 137 10.08 2.53 6.57
C GLU A 137 8.54 2.55 6.52
N ASP A 138 7.97 3.14 5.47
CA ASP A 138 6.54 3.01 5.18
C ASP A 138 6.28 1.61 4.59
N PRO A 139 5.59 0.72 5.33
CA PRO A 139 5.36 -0.64 4.89
C PRO A 139 4.51 -0.70 3.61
N THR A 140 3.64 0.29 3.36
CA THR A 140 2.83 0.31 2.12
C THR A 140 3.68 0.61 0.91
N ALA A 141 4.68 1.49 1.07
CA ALA A 141 5.63 1.78 0.01
C ALA A 141 6.53 0.57 -0.26
N ARG A 142 7.07 -0.06 0.78
CA ARG A 142 7.97 -1.20 0.63
C ARG A 142 7.25 -2.44 0.10
N LEU A 143 6.12 -2.82 0.70
CA LEU A 143 5.38 -4.04 0.35
C LEU A 143 4.49 -3.89 -0.90
N GLY A 144 4.45 -2.71 -1.52
CA GLY A 144 3.63 -2.47 -2.70
C GLY A 144 2.13 -2.67 -2.45
N LEU A 145 1.64 -2.39 -1.25
CA LEU A 145 0.23 -2.64 -0.90
C LEU A 145 -0.74 -1.83 -1.76
N LYS A 146 -0.33 -0.64 -2.19
CA LYS A 146 -1.13 0.21 -3.09
C LYS A 146 -1.29 -0.43 -4.47
N GLU A 147 -0.20 -0.91 -5.03
CA GLU A 147 -0.18 -1.61 -6.32
C GLU A 147 -0.93 -2.94 -6.24
N TRP A 148 -0.76 -3.68 -5.14
CA TRP A 148 -1.54 -4.90 -4.93
C TRP A 148 -3.04 -4.62 -4.82
N ALA A 149 -3.45 -3.55 -4.14
CA ALA A 149 -4.85 -3.12 -4.11
C ALA A 149 -5.34 -2.68 -5.49
N GLY A 150 -4.49 -1.99 -6.28
CA GLY A 150 -4.75 -1.64 -7.67
C GLY A 150 -4.95 -2.88 -8.55
N PHE A 151 -4.04 -3.85 -8.44
CA PHE A 151 -4.15 -5.15 -9.10
C PHE A 151 -5.48 -5.84 -8.76
N THR A 152 -5.82 -5.93 -7.48
CA THR A 152 -7.06 -6.61 -7.04
C THR A 152 -8.31 -5.94 -7.62
N ARG A 153 -8.36 -4.60 -7.64
CA ARG A 153 -9.47 -3.87 -8.26
C ARG A 153 -9.55 -4.12 -9.76
N ALA A 154 -8.43 -4.03 -10.46
CA ALA A 154 -8.36 -4.26 -11.90
C ALA A 154 -8.73 -5.69 -12.27
N TRP A 155 -8.24 -6.67 -11.51
CA TRP A 155 -8.57 -8.09 -11.64
C TRP A 155 -10.07 -8.34 -11.49
N ASN A 156 -10.69 -7.83 -10.43
CA ASN A 156 -12.13 -8.00 -10.17
C ASN A 156 -13.00 -7.30 -11.22
N ALA A 157 -12.49 -6.23 -11.84
CA ALA A 157 -13.14 -5.52 -12.94
C ALA A 157 -12.83 -6.16 -14.33
N LEU A 158 -12.15 -7.30 -14.37
CA LEU A 158 -11.69 -7.98 -15.61
C LEU A 158 -10.84 -7.06 -16.50
N ASN A 159 -10.22 -6.02 -15.93
CA ASN A 159 -9.30 -5.14 -16.65
C ASN A 159 -7.88 -5.70 -16.57
N LEU A 160 -7.63 -6.73 -17.40
CA LEU A 160 -6.36 -7.45 -17.39
C LEU A 160 -5.17 -6.56 -17.76
N GLY A 161 -5.37 -5.53 -18.58
CA GLY A 161 -4.31 -4.59 -18.94
C GLY A 161 -3.83 -3.76 -17.74
N MET A 162 -4.77 -3.21 -16.95
CA MET A 162 -4.42 -2.52 -15.70
C MET A 162 -3.84 -3.48 -14.66
N ALA A 163 -4.41 -4.70 -14.54
CA ALA A 163 -3.86 -5.70 -13.63
C ALA A 163 -2.39 -6.04 -13.97
N LEU A 164 -2.05 -6.15 -15.25
CA LEU A 164 -0.67 -6.35 -15.70
C LEU A 164 0.24 -5.19 -15.32
N ALA A 165 -0.20 -3.95 -15.56
CA ALA A 165 0.58 -2.75 -15.25
C ALA A 165 0.89 -2.62 -13.73
N GLU A 166 -0.06 -2.98 -12.87
CA GLU A 166 0.14 -2.99 -11.41
C GLU A 166 1.16 -4.06 -10.98
N LEU A 167 1.10 -5.27 -11.57
CA LEU A 167 2.10 -6.32 -11.32
C LEU A 167 3.49 -5.92 -11.81
N GLU A 168 3.59 -5.25 -12.95
CA GLU A 168 4.86 -4.72 -13.45
C GLU A 168 5.42 -3.63 -12.55
N SER A 169 4.56 -2.79 -11.95
CA SER A 169 4.96 -1.84 -10.93
C SER A 169 5.48 -2.51 -9.67
N LEU A 170 4.81 -3.56 -9.19
CA LEU A 170 5.26 -4.38 -8.06
C LEU A 170 6.64 -5.00 -8.33
N LEU A 171 6.84 -5.60 -9.50
CA LEU A 171 8.08 -6.28 -9.87
C LEU A 171 9.30 -5.36 -9.99
N ARG A 172 9.11 -4.04 -10.07
CA ARG A 172 10.20 -3.05 -10.03
C ARG A 172 10.66 -2.69 -8.62
N ARG A 173 9.99 -3.21 -7.57
CA ARG A 173 10.32 -2.94 -6.18
C ARG A 173 11.38 -3.90 -5.66
N ASP A 174 11.95 -3.56 -4.51
CA ASP A 174 12.81 -4.47 -3.75
C ASP A 174 11.94 -5.52 -3.06
N LEU A 175 11.80 -6.66 -3.69
CA LEU A 175 10.94 -7.77 -3.27
C LEU A 175 11.77 -8.89 -2.63
N SER A 176 11.17 -9.56 -1.65
CA SER A 176 11.71 -10.84 -1.21
C SER A 176 11.64 -11.88 -2.35
N PRO A 177 12.50 -12.93 -2.33
CA PRO A 177 12.47 -13.96 -3.36
C PRO A 177 11.09 -14.62 -3.54
N SER A 178 10.33 -14.80 -2.46
CA SER A 178 8.99 -15.38 -2.52
C SER A 178 7.97 -14.44 -3.14
N GLU A 179 8.04 -13.13 -2.86
CA GLU A 179 7.19 -12.12 -3.48
C GLU A 179 7.48 -11.99 -4.98
N ALA A 180 8.76 -11.88 -5.34
CA ALA A 180 9.18 -11.82 -6.75
C ALA A 180 8.67 -13.04 -7.54
N ARG A 181 8.77 -14.24 -6.93
CA ARG A 181 8.26 -15.47 -7.53
C ARG A 181 6.74 -15.45 -7.69
N PHE A 182 6.00 -15.00 -6.65
CA PHE A 182 4.54 -14.91 -6.72
C PHE A 182 4.07 -13.90 -7.76
N TYR A 183 4.58 -12.67 -7.71
CA TYR A 183 4.15 -11.62 -8.64
C TYR A 183 4.59 -11.91 -10.09
N GLY A 184 5.76 -12.52 -10.27
CA GLY A 184 6.20 -12.99 -11.58
C GLY A 184 5.31 -14.10 -12.16
N ALA A 185 4.91 -15.05 -11.32
CA ALA A 185 3.95 -16.08 -11.71
C ALA A 185 2.56 -15.48 -12.01
N MET A 186 2.06 -14.56 -11.17
CA MET A 186 0.80 -13.85 -11.41
C MET A 186 0.83 -13.03 -12.70
N LYS A 187 1.96 -12.40 -13.04
CA LYS A 187 2.14 -11.73 -14.35
C LYS A 187 1.92 -12.70 -15.49
N GLY A 188 2.57 -13.86 -15.47
CA GLY A 188 2.38 -14.91 -16.47
C GLY A 188 0.94 -15.41 -16.54
N VAL A 189 0.23 -15.51 -15.40
CA VAL A 189 -1.20 -15.85 -15.36
C VAL A 189 -2.04 -14.78 -16.07
N VAL A 190 -1.83 -13.49 -15.76
CA VAL A 190 -2.56 -12.40 -16.41
C VAL A 190 -2.30 -12.37 -17.91
N GLU A 191 -1.05 -12.48 -18.33
CA GLU A 191 -0.69 -12.55 -19.76
C GLU A 191 -1.36 -13.76 -20.45
N GLY A 192 -1.39 -14.93 -19.79
CA GLY A 192 -2.08 -16.11 -20.29
C GLY A 192 -3.58 -15.91 -20.45
N LEU A 193 -4.23 -15.25 -19.50
CA LEU A 193 -5.65 -14.90 -19.60
C LEU A 193 -5.91 -13.88 -20.71
N MET A 194 -5.01 -12.91 -20.93
CA MET A 194 -5.11 -11.97 -22.06
C MET A 194 -5.01 -12.68 -23.40
N GLU A 195 -4.14 -13.66 -23.54
CA GLU A 195 -4.05 -14.45 -24.75
C GLU A 195 -5.32 -15.31 -24.95
N TRP A 196 -5.87 -15.86 -23.85
CA TRP A 196 -7.15 -16.59 -23.90
C TRP A 196 -8.31 -15.70 -24.37
N ASP A 197 -8.39 -14.51 -23.82
CA ASP A 197 -9.41 -13.53 -24.20
C ASP A 197 -9.34 -13.10 -25.68
N ARG A 198 -8.18 -13.29 -26.33
CA ARG A 198 -7.92 -13.07 -27.75
C ARG A 198 -8.06 -14.32 -28.60
N PHE A 199 -8.55 -15.43 -28.04
CA PHE A 199 -8.63 -16.75 -28.68
C PHE A 199 -7.28 -17.34 -29.12
N ARG A 200 -6.18 -16.90 -28.53
CA ARG A 200 -4.86 -17.49 -28.73
C ARG A 200 -4.65 -18.64 -27.74
N HIS A 201 -5.42 -19.71 -27.90
CA HIS A 201 -5.53 -20.78 -26.92
C HIS A 201 -4.20 -21.50 -26.68
N ARG A 202 -3.35 -21.66 -27.72
CA ARG A 202 -2.03 -22.28 -27.56
C ARG A 202 -1.09 -21.46 -26.68
N GLU A 203 -1.03 -20.15 -26.94
CA GLU A 203 -0.23 -19.20 -26.17
C GLU A 203 -0.77 -19.07 -24.74
N ALA A 204 -2.08 -19.05 -24.59
CA ALA A 204 -2.74 -19.07 -23.28
C ALA A 204 -2.37 -20.33 -22.49
N TRP A 205 -2.49 -21.51 -23.11
CA TRP A 205 -2.11 -22.77 -22.50
C TRP A 205 -0.64 -22.80 -22.10
N ALA A 206 0.27 -22.41 -23.00
CA ALA A 206 1.70 -22.38 -22.73
C ALA A 206 2.07 -21.55 -21.50
N ARG A 207 1.36 -20.43 -21.28
CA ARG A 207 1.58 -19.58 -20.11
C ARG A 207 0.88 -20.10 -18.87
N LEU A 208 -0.41 -20.39 -18.92
CA LEU A 208 -1.21 -20.76 -17.77
C LEU A 208 -0.79 -22.09 -17.16
N SER A 209 -0.44 -23.10 -17.98
CA SER A 209 0.01 -24.39 -17.49
C SER A 209 1.32 -24.33 -16.69
N VAL A 210 2.14 -23.29 -16.90
CA VAL A 210 3.40 -23.09 -16.19
C VAL A 210 3.20 -22.14 -14.98
N HIS A 211 2.59 -20.99 -15.21
CA HIS A 211 2.58 -19.92 -14.22
C HIS A 211 1.51 -20.11 -13.14
N LEU A 212 0.38 -20.72 -13.45
CA LEU A 212 -0.71 -20.90 -12.48
C LEU A 212 -0.34 -21.86 -11.34
N PRO A 213 0.27 -23.04 -11.58
CA PRO A 213 0.77 -23.90 -10.51
C PRO A 213 1.83 -23.22 -9.64
N LEU A 214 2.71 -22.39 -10.24
CA LEU A 214 3.73 -21.65 -9.50
C LEU A 214 3.11 -20.61 -8.57
N ALA A 215 2.12 -19.84 -9.04
CA ALA A 215 1.41 -18.87 -8.22
C ALA A 215 0.64 -19.56 -7.08
N LEU A 216 -0.01 -20.69 -7.38
CA LEU A 216 -0.76 -21.47 -6.40
C LEU A 216 0.15 -22.02 -5.30
N ALA A 217 1.27 -22.62 -5.66
CA ALA A 217 2.23 -23.17 -4.68
C ALA A 217 2.74 -22.10 -3.69
N VAL A 218 3.04 -20.88 -4.17
CA VAL A 218 3.46 -19.79 -3.28
C VAL A 218 2.31 -19.31 -2.42
N ALA A 219 1.09 -19.17 -2.97
CA ALA A 219 -0.08 -18.74 -2.21
C ALA A 219 -0.46 -19.73 -1.09
N GLU A 220 -0.30 -21.03 -1.35
CA GLU A 220 -0.49 -22.10 -0.36
C GLU A 220 0.57 -22.02 0.74
N ALA A 221 1.84 -21.85 0.39
CA ALA A 221 2.93 -21.70 1.35
C ALA A 221 2.75 -20.46 2.27
N TRP A 222 2.12 -19.40 1.76
CA TRP A 222 1.80 -18.22 2.55
C TRP A 222 0.53 -18.37 3.42
N GLY A 223 -0.25 -19.43 3.24
CA GLY A 223 -1.54 -19.62 3.94
C GLY A 223 -2.63 -18.64 3.52
N HIS A 224 -2.53 -17.99 2.35
CA HIS A 224 -3.48 -17.00 1.86
C HIS A 224 -4.72 -17.66 1.23
N GLY A 225 -5.62 -18.21 2.04
CA GLY A 225 -6.78 -18.99 1.59
C GLY A 225 -7.67 -18.33 0.53
N ALA A 226 -7.82 -17.00 0.52
CA ALA A 226 -8.56 -16.29 -0.51
C ALA A 226 -7.87 -16.36 -1.88
N LYS A 227 -6.55 -16.12 -1.94
CA LYS A 227 -5.76 -16.24 -3.17
C LYS A 227 -5.77 -17.67 -3.69
N VAL A 228 -5.61 -18.64 -2.80
CA VAL A 228 -5.65 -20.08 -3.13
C VAL A 228 -6.99 -20.46 -3.78
N ARG A 229 -8.12 -20.01 -3.23
CA ARG A 229 -9.44 -20.30 -3.81
C ARG A 229 -9.58 -19.78 -5.24
N VAL A 230 -9.16 -18.53 -5.48
CA VAL A 230 -9.23 -17.93 -6.83
C VAL A 230 -8.35 -18.68 -7.81
N LEU A 231 -7.11 -19.00 -7.44
CA LEU A 231 -6.17 -19.72 -8.31
C LEU A 231 -6.63 -21.15 -8.58
N LYS A 232 -7.18 -21.87 -7.61
CA LYS A 232 -7.80 -23.21 -7.82
C LYS A 232 -9.01 -23.13 -8.74
N GLY A 233 -9.81 -22.07 -8.64
CA GLY A 233 -10.91 -21.84 -9.60
C GLY A 233 -10.43 -21.69 -11.04
N LEU A 234 -9.32 -20.98 -11.25
CA LEU A 234 -8.69 -20.89 -12.58
C LEU A 234 -8.06 -22.21 -13.01
N GLU A 235 -7.40 -22.91 -12.12
CA GLU A 235 -6.79 -24.21 -12.40
C GLU A 235 -7.83 -25.23 -12.89
N ALA A 236 -9.04 -25.21 -12.33
CA ALA A 236 -10.15 -26.06 -12.76
C ALA A 236 -10.59 -25.81 -14.20
N LEU A 237 -10.24 -24.66 -14.80
CA LEU A 237 -10.53 -24.35 -16.22
C LEU A 237 -9.45 -24.84 -17.18
N LEU A 238 -8.26 -25.21 -16.70
CA LEU A 238 -7.17 -25.67 -17.57
C LEU A 238 -7.50 -26.89 -18.42
N PRO A 239 -8.23 -27.93 -17.94
CA PRO A 239 -8.64 -29.06 -18.78
C PRO A 239 -9.49 -28.63 -19.98
N HIS A 240 -10.37 -27.62 -19.79
CA HIS A 240 -11.19 -27.08 -20.89
C HIS A 240 -10.30 -26.40 -21.95
N LEU A 241 -9.39 -25.53 -21.54
CA LEU A 241 -8.43 -24.87 -22.43
C LEU A 241 -7.56 -25.91 -23.20
N LYS A 242 -7.07 -26.90 -22.45
CA LYS A 242 -6.28 -28.00 -23.04
C LYS A 242 -7.06 -28.75 -24.13
N GLY A 243 -8.32 -29.08 -23.86
CA GLY A 243 -9.18 -29.74 -24.82
C GLY A 243 -9.38 -28.93 -26.11
N ILE A 244 -9.50 -27.60 -26.02
CA ILE A 244 -9.56 -26.72 -27.20
C ILE A 244 -8.24 -26.78 -27.98
N VAL A 245 -7.10 -26.70 -27.30
CA VAL A 245 -5.78 -26.74 -27.95
C VAL A 245 -5.52 -28.08 -28.65
N GLU A 246 -5.89 -29.19 -28.02
CA GLU A 246 -5.71 -30.54 -28.57
C GLU A 246 -6.64 -30.79 -29.77
N ALA A 247 -7.83 -30.23 -29.78
CA ALA A 247 -8.76 -30.32 -30.91
C ALA A 247 -8.26 -29.55 -32.15
N GLY A 248 -7.39 -28.56 -31.95
CA GLY A 248 -6.86 -27.74 -33.05
C GLY A 248 -7.93 -26.84 -33.68
N PRO A 249 -7.88 -26.60 -35.02
CA PRO A 249 -8.78 -25.64 -35.69
C PRO A 249 -10.18 -26.19 -35.95
N LYS A 250 -10.50 -27.37 -35.44
CA LYS A 250 -11.83 -27.99 -35.67
C LYS A 250 -12.87 -27.34 -34.76
N PRO A 251 -14.07 -27.05 -35.26
CA PRO A 251 -15.16 -26.60 -34.41
C PRO A 251 -15.53 -27.71 -33.42
N THR A 252 -15.51 -27.36 -32.12
CA THR A 252 -15.84 -28.29 -31.04
C THR A 252 -16.85 -27.63 -30.11
N PHE A 253 -17.55 -28.45 -29.34
CA PHE A 253 -18.44 -27.95 -28.28
C PHE A 253 -17.68 -27.10 -27.23
N LEU A 254 -16.43 -27.48 -26.92
CA LEU A 254 -15.57 -26.72 -26.01
C LEU A 254 -15.28 -25.31 -26.57
N LEU A 255 -14.99 -25.18 -27.85
CA LEU A 255 -14.77 -23.88 -28.48
C LEU A 255 -16.03 -23.03 -28.48
N LEU A 256 -17.20 -23.63 -28.73
CA LEU A 256 -18.49 -22.93 -28.69
C LEU A 256 -18.78 -22.39 -27.26
N GLN A 257 -18.54 -23.20 -26.22
CA GLN A 257 -18.67 -22.77 -24.84
C GLN A 257 -17.73 -21.63 -24.52
N ASP A 258 -16.49 -21.65 -25.00
CA ASP A 258 -15.50 -20.59 -24.80
C ASP A 258 -15.92 -19.28 -25.49
N LEU A 259 -16.41 -19.35 -26.72
CA LEU A 259 -16.96 -18.20 -27.47
C LEU A 259 -18.13 -17.55 -26.70
N LEU A 260 -19.07 -18.37 -26.23
CA LEU A 260 -20.22 -17.88 -25.46
C LEU A 260 -19.76 -17.21 -24.15
N ALA A 261 -18.91 -17.88 -23.38
CA ALA A 261 -18.38 -17.32 -22.14
C ALA A 261 -17.58 -16.02 -22.36
N ASN A 262 -16.86 -15.91 -23.50
CA ASN A 262 -16.17 -14.68 -23.87
C ASN A 262 -17.17 -13.56 -24.23
N ALA A 263 -18.23 -13.86 -24.98
CA ALA A 263 -19.28 -12.92 -25.30
C ALA A 263 -19.98 -12.40 -24.03
N GLU A 264 -20.32 -13.28 -23.08
CA GLU A 264 -20.90 -12.91 -21.80
C GLU A 264 -19.99 -11.97 -21.00
N ARG A 265 -18.67 -12.25 -20.94
CA ARG A 265 -17.70 -11.35 -20.28
C ARG A 265 -17.67 -9.98 -20.96
N ARG A 266 -17.71 -9.92 -22.29
CA ARG A 266 -17.72 -8.64 -23.04
C ARG A 266 -18.99 -7.85 -22.78
N ALA A 267 -20.14 -8.51 -22.76
CA ALA A 267 -21.41 -7.89 -22.42
C ALA A 267 -21.40 -7.33 -20.98
N ALA A 268 -20.90 -8.09 -20.00
CA ALA A 268 -20.76 -7.65 -18.62
C ALA A 268 -19.84 -6.42 -18.47
N LEU A 269 -18.88 -6.23 -19.39
CA LEU A 269 -18.01 -5.06 -19.45
C LEU A 269 -18.62 -3.88 -20.24
N GLY A 270 -19.88 -3.97 -20.68
CA GLY A 270 -20.53 -2.96 -21.51
C GLY A 270 -20.04 -2.89 -22.95
N ARG A 271 -19.27 -3.89 -23.42
CA ARG A 271 -18.73 -3.98 -24.78
C ARG A 271 -19.67 -4.78 -25.68
N PHE A 272 -20.87 -4.27 -25.89
CA PHE A 272 -21.94 -5.01 -26.57
C PHE A 272 -21.63 -5.35 -28.04
N ASP A 273 -20.98 -4.44 -28.77
CA ASP A 273 -20.59 -4.71 -30.18
C ASP A 273 -19.56 -5.83 -30.27
N ASP A 274 -18.56 -5.82 -29.35
CA ASP A 274 -17.54 -6.88 -29.28
C ASP A 274 -18.15 -8.21 -28.80
N ALA A 275 -19.09 -8.18 -27.87
CA ALA A 275 -19.83 -9.36 -27.44
C ALA A 275 -20.64 -9.98 -28.60
N LEU A 276 -21.34 -9.16 -29.38
CA LEU A 276 -22.14 -9.59 -30.53
C LEU A 276 -21.24 -10.21 -31.63
N ALA A 277 -20.09 -9.56 -31.90
CA ALA A 277 -19.12 -10.06 -32.87
C ALA A 277 -18.52 -11.44 -32.53
N ARG A 278 -18.64 -11.88 -31.24
CA ARG A 278 -18.20 -13.22 -30.81
C ARG A 278 -19.24 -14.31 -31.01
N LEU A 279 -20.49 -13.93 -31.30
CA LEU A 279 -21.59 -14.86 -31.50
C LEU A 279 -21.86 -15.14 -32.98
N TYR A 280 -21.32 -14.30 -33.87
CA TYR A 280 -21.40 -14.45 -35.35
C TYR A 280 -20.06 -14.92 -35.93
#